data_5a7cfc2babfea1a866834c75eb892034
#
_entry.id   5a7cfc2babfea1a866834c75eb892034
#
_cell.length_a   1.000
_cell.length_b   1.000
_cell.length_c   1.000
_cell.angle_alpha   90.00
_cell.angle_beta   90.00
_cell.angle_gamma   90.00
#
_symmetry.space_group_name_H-M   'P 1'
#
loop_
_entity.id
_entity.type
_entity.pdbx_description
1 polymer ?
#
loop_
_entity_poly.entity_id
_entity_poly.type
_entity_poly.pdbx_seq_one_letter_code
_entity_poly.pdbx_strand_id
1 'polypeptide(L)'
;MSITDALRGLLVVSRRIAAEDMTKWVKSELEGYPEDERVPIYRRGGRLPISLRFDGPGGFRDTMRVMPSDLPRELQPSDSLGDLIQPIAELAALASNDEGKDPALQMPMAWIGLYREFASKGQAPSMAMMNLNNATMVIPQTLLIGMIDRVKSFALDLVLDLEGVSLEAGAPGGPTVETSKALASAVTINFNQVYAANSTVAVGQNASVTQLTIGDVSGLLEAARALLTEDGVTALSEALEKDGGEPAAETRDLLDRVKTGAYALTTGLATNGAYDGLVALLGAVFPGFGG
;
A
#
# COMPACT_ATOMS: atom_id res chain seq x y z
N MET A 1 -5.86 -18.77 19.33
CA MET A 1 -4.77 -17.80 19.53
C MET A 1 -5.23 -16.46 18.97
N SER A 2 -5.19 -15.40 19.75
CA SER A 2 -5.56 -14.06 19.26
C SER A 2 -4.47 -13.52 18.31
N ILE A 3 -4.81 -12.55 17.45
CA ILE A 3 -3.82 -11.87 16.60
C ILE A 3 -2.75 -11.18 17.46
N THR A 4 -3.14 -10.64 18.60
CA THR A 4 -2.24 -9.98 19.54
C THR A 4 -1.22 -10.94 20.13
N ASP A 5 -1.63 -12.19 20.45
CA ASP A 5 -0.70 -13.20 20.96
C ASP A 5 0.29 -13.67 19.89
N ALA A 6 -0.20 -13.82 18.64
CA ALA A 6 0.67 -14.14 17.51
C ALA A 6 1.73 -13.05 17.28
N LEU A 7 1.33 -11.78 17.29
CA LEU A 7 2.25 -10.66 17.13
C LEU A 7 3.24 -10.52 18.30
N ARG A 8 2.83 -10.82 19.54
CA ARG A 8 3.76 -10.86 20.68
C ARG A 8 4.81 -11.97 20.51
N GLY A 9 4.41 -13.14 20.03
CA GLY A 9 5.35 -14.21 19.66
C GLY A 9 6.32 -13.76 18.58
N LEU A 10 5.79 -13.10 17.53
CA LEU A 10 6.59 -12.58 16.44
C LEU A 10 7.57 -11.48 16.89
N LEU A 11 7.20 -10.67 17.89
CA LEU A 11 8.10 -9.68 18.50
C LEU A 11 9.31 -10.34 19.17
N VAL A 12 9.12 -11.49 19.81
CA VAL A 12 10.23 -12.24 20.39
C VAL A 12 11.17 -12.77 19.30
N VAL A 13 10.57 -13.32 18.23
CA VAL A 13 11.35 -13.82 17.07
C VAL A 13 12.13 -12.67 16.44
N SER A 14 11.49 -11.53 16.14
CA SER A 14 12.13 -10.38 15.47
C SER A 14 13.36 -9.86 16.23
N ARG A 15 13.27 -9.80 17.55
CA ARG A 15 14.39 -9.39 18.40
C ARG A 15 15.53 -10.41 18.42
N ARG A 16 15.21 -11.71 18.42
CA ARG A 16 16.23 -12.77 18.44
C ARG A 16 17.00 -12.85 17.14
N ILE A 17 16.32 -12.61 16.00
CA ILE A 17 17.00 -12.55 14.69
C ILE A 17 17.62 -11.19 14.40
N ALA A 18 17.53 -10.21 15.30
CA ALA A 18 18.02 -8.83 15.16
C ALA A 18 17.41 -8.09 13.94
N ALA A 19 16.17 -8.38 13.57
CA ALA A 19 15.45 -7.71 12.47
C ALA A 19 14.75 -6.46 12.97
N GLU A 20 15.38 -5.28 12.84
CA GLU A 20 14.87 -4.01 13.38
C GLU A 20 13.57 -3.57 12.73
N ASP A 21 13.47 -3.63 11.40
CA ASP A 21 12.25 -3.25 10.65
C ASP A 21 11.06 -4.11 11.05
N MET A 22 11.29 -5.43 11.18
CA MET A 22 10.28 -6.37 11.67
C MET A 22 9.85 -6.02 13.11
N THR A 23 10.80 -5.73 13.97
CA THR A 23 10.53 -5.34 15.35
C THR A 23 9.70 -4.05 15.41
N LYS A 24 10.05 -3.06 14.59
CA LYS A 24 9.33 -1.79 14.50
C LYS A 24 7.89 -2.01 14.04
N TRP A 25 7.70 -2.75 12.94
CA TRP A 25 6.35 -3.05 12.43
C TRP A 25 5.49 -3.79 13.45
N VAL A 26 6.00 -4.87 14.07
CA VAL A 26 5.25 -5.63 15.07
C VAL A 26 4.84 -4.74 16.25
N LYS A 27 5.72 -3.85 16.69
CA LYS A 27 5.41 -2.88 17.74
C LYS A 27 4.31 -1.92 17.30
N SER A 28 4.40 -1.35 16.09
CA SER A 28 3.39 -0.45 15.56
C SER A 28 2.03 -1.13 15.41
N GLU A 29 2.00 -2.42 15.03
CA GLU A 29 0.75 -3.20 15.02
C GLU A 29 0.16 -3.38 16.43
N LEU A 30 1.01 -3.61 17.44
CA LEU A 30 0.60 -3.84 18.83
C LEU A 30 0.23 -2.55 19.58
N GLU A 31 0.96 -1.47 19.35
CA GLU A 31 0.91 -0.23 20.14
C GLU A 31 0.21 0.93 19.39
N GLY A 32 0.02 0.79 18.09
CA GLY A 32 -0.46 1.84 17.18
C GLY A 32 0.68 2.51 16.43
N TYR A 33 0.34 3.20 15.35
CA TYR A 33 1.28 3.95 14.50
C TYR A 33 1.33 5.42 14.94
N PRO A 34 2.51 6.05 14.97
CA PRO A 34 2.62 7.49 15.14
C PRO A 34 1.89 8.26 14.02
N GLU A 35 1.30 9.42 14.32
CA GLU A 35 0.52 10.22 13.37
C GLU A 35 1.35 10.74 12.18
N ASP A 36 2.65 10.95 12.39
CA ASP A 36 3.61 11.43 11.39
C ASP A 36 4.31 10.29 10.63
N GLU A 37 4.02 9.04 10.97
CA GLU A 37 4.64 7.88 10.33
C GLU A 37 3.73 7.29 9.23
N ARG A 38 4.37 6.87 8.13
CA ARG A 38 3.64 6.22 7.04
C ARG A 38 3.13 4.85 7.50
N VAL A 39 1.81 4.67 7.43
CA VAL A 39 1.19 3.38 7.71
C VAL A 39 1.31 2.41 6.53
N PRO A 40 1.27 1.09 6.78
CA PRO A 40 1.13 0.08 5.73
C PRO A 40 -0.10 0.33 4.85
N ILE A 41 -0.04 -0.13 3.59
CA ILE A 41 -1.11 0.11 2.62
C ILE A 41 -2.46 -0.40 3.10
N TYR A 42 -2.50 -1.54 3.76
CA TYR A 42 -3.73 -2.13 4.27
C TYR A 42 -4.37 -1.31 5.42
N ARG A 43 -3.66 -0.33 5.97
CA ARG A 43 -4.15 0.59 7.00
C ARG A 43 -4.58 1.96 6.47
N ARG A 44 -4.39 2.22 5.18
CA ARG A 44 -4.73 3.52 4.58
C ARG A 44 -6.23 3.66 4.37
N GLY A 45 -6.76 4.80 4.80
CA GLY A 45 -8.18 5.13 4.75
C GLY A 45 -8.63 6.04 3.62
N GLY A 46 -7.74 6.47 2.72
CA GLY A 46 -7.99 7.51 1.72
C GLY A 46 -9.13 7.26 0.71
N ARG A 47 -9.80 6.10 0.79
CA ARG A 47 -10.95 5.75 -0.07
C ARG A 47 -12.19 5.39 0.72
N LEU A 48 -12.27 5.78 1.99
CA LEU A 48 -13.43 5.50 2.81
C LEU A 48 -14.63 6.34 2.37
N PRO A 49 -15.86 5.78 2.28
CA PRO A 49 -17.05 6.51 1.93
C PRO A 49 -17.41 7.53 3.00
N ILE A 50 -17.90 8.70 2.57
CA ILE A 50 -18.38 9.75 3.44
C ILE A 50 -19.91 9.69 3.51
N SER A 51 -20.44 9.57 4.72
CA SER A 51 -21.87 9.65 5.01
C SER A 51 -22.23 11.08 5.36
N LEU A 52 -23.09 11.68 4.56
CA LEU A 52 -23.57 13.05 4.66
C LEU A 52 -24.99 13.03 5.25
N ARG A 53 -25.19 13.61 6.42
CA ARG A 53 -26.52 13.72 7.02
C ARG A 53 -27.10 15.10 6.81
N PHE A 54 -28.24 15.14 6.16
CA PHE A 54 -29.00 16.36 5.88
C PHE A 54 -30.20 16.46 6.80
N ASP A 55 -30.47 17.66 7.29
CA ASP A 55 -31.64 18.00 8.06
C ASP A 55 -32.48 19.02 7.26
N GLY A 56 -33.80 18.78 7.19
CA GLY A 56 -34.77 19.58 6.45
C GLY A 56 -35.90 20.13 7.33
N PRO A 57 -36.86 20.84 6.73
CA PRO A 57 -38.02 21.40 7.42
C PRO A 57 -38.83 20.31 8.13
N GLY A 58 -39.44 20.65 9.27
CA GLY A 58 -40.29 19.74 10.02
C GLY A 58 -39.54 18.59 10.72
N GLY A 59 -38.20 18.67 10.80
CA GLY A 59 -37.37 17.62 11.41
C GLY A 59 -37.10 16.44 10.48
N PHE A 60 -37.38 16.58 9.20
CA PHE A 60 -37.03 15.56 8.21
C PHE A 60 -35.51 15.38 8.13
N ARG A 61 -35.08 14.13 8.08
CA ARG A 61 -33.64 13.78 8.02
C ARG A 61 -33.42 12.76 6.93
N ASP A 62 -32.33 12.93 6.21
CA ASP A 62 -31.90 11.96 5.21
C ASP A 62 -30.37 11.85 5.15
N THR A 63 -29.88 10.76 4.59
CA THR A 63 -28.46 10.47 4.54
C THR A 63 -28.05 10.06 3.14
N MET A 64 -26.99 10.67 2.63
CA MET A 64 -26.37 10.34 1.36
C MET A 64 -24.97 9.82 1.61
N ARG A 65 -24.56 8.76 0.90
CA ARG A 65 -23.16 8.32 0.84
C ARG A 65 -22.52 8.80 -0.44
N VAL A 66 -21.31 9.32 -0.33
CA VAL A 66 -20.48 9.77 -1.46
C VAL A 66 -19.08 9.18 -1.32
N MET A 67 -18.44 8.92 -2.44
CA MET A 67 -17.00 8.58 -2.42
C MET A 67 -16.18 9.87 -2.47
N PRO A 68 -15.00 9.93 -1.84
CA PRO A 68 -14.10 11.08 -1.98
C PRO A 68 -13.82 11.46 -3.43
N SER A 69 -13.68 10.47 -4.33
CA SER A 69 -13.47 10.68 -5.76
C SER A 69 -14.61 11.42 -6.47
N ASP A 70 -15.83 11.38 -5.92
CA ASP A 70 -17.02 12.03 -6.50
C ASP A 70 -17.14 13.51 -6.08
N LEU A 71 -16.22 13.95 -5.21
CA LEU A 71 -16.19 15.30 -4.68
C LEU A 71 -15.12 16.15 -5.39
N PRO A 72 -15.33 17.49 -5.49
CA PRO A 72 -14.27 18.42 -5.86
C PRO A 72 -12.99 18.21 -5.05
N ARG A 73 -11.82 18.48 -5.64
CA ARG A 73 -10.52 18.26 -5.00
C ARG A 73 -10.39 18.93 -3.63
N GLU A 74 -10.99 20.12 -3.50
CA GLU A 74 -10.98 20.92 -2.28
C GLU A 74 -11.76 20.26 -1.12
N LEU A 75 -12.70 19.38 -1.45
CA LEU A 75 -13.51 18.60 -0.51
C LEU A 75 -12.99 17.18 -0.29
N GLN A 76 -12.01 16.74 -1.07
CA GLN A 76 -11.42 15.42 -0.85
C GLN A 76 -10.60 15.44 0.45
N PRO A 77 -10.79 14.47 1.35
CA PRO A 77 -9.95 14.33 2.53
C PRO A 77 -8.47 14.16 2.12
N SER A 78 -7.55 14.60 2.98
CA SER A 78 -6.15 14.26 2.79
C SER A 78 -5.96 12.74 2.76
N ASP A 79 -4.95 12.25 2.04
CA ASP A 79 -4.68 10.81 1.90
C ASP A 79 -4.47 10.11 3.25
N SER A 80 -4.01 10.84 4.27
CA SER A 80 -3.82 10.33 5.64
C SER A 80 -5.06 10.40 6.52
N LEU A 81 -6.10 11.16 6.13
CA LEU A 81 -7.33 11.23 6.91
C LEU A 81 -8.08 9.91 6.80
N GLY A 82 -8.25 9.24 7.93
CA GLY A 82 -8.88 7.92 8.00
C GLY A 82 -7.88 6.77 7.97
N ASP A 83 -6.58 7.05 7.96
CA ASP A 83 -5.59 6.01 8.21
C ASP A 83 -5.84 5.36 9.57
N LEU A 84 -5.81 4.02 9.59
CA LEU A 84 -6.12 3.23 10.79
C LEU A 84 -4.84 3.06 11.63
N ILE A 85 -4.50 4.10 12.38
CA ILE A 85 -3.29 4.16 13.21
C ILE A 85 -3.41 3.43 14.55
N GLN A 86 -4.63 3.06 14.97
CA GLN A 86 -4.90 2.44 16.27
C GLN A 86 -4.25 1.06 16.39
N PRO A 87 -3.97 0.60 17.62
CA PRO A 87 -3.53 -0.75 17.91
C PRO A 87 -4.44 -1.81 17.28
N ILE A 88 -3.86 -2.91 16.79
CA ILE A 88 -4.63 -3.98 16.14
C ILE A 88 -5.72 -4.56 17.06
N ALA A 89 -5.52 -4.53 18.37
CA ALA A 89 -6.49 -5.00 19.35
C ALA A 89 -7.77 -4.14 19.36
N GLU A 90 -7.62 -2.81 19.23
CA GLU A 90 -8.75 -1.88 19.16
C GLU A 90 -9.52 -2.07 17.84
N LEU A 91 -8.80 -2.21 16.73
CA LEU A 91 -9.43 -2.47 15.43
C LEU A 91 -10.15 -3.82 15.41
N ALA A 92 -9.62 -4.84 16.09
CA ALA A 92 -10.28 -6.14 16.24
C ALA A 92 -11.56 -6.03 17.10
N ALA A 93 -11.56 -5.21 18.13
CA ALA A 93 -12.75 -4.92 18.93
C ALA A 93 -13.83 -4.19 18.11
N LEU A 94 -13.43 -3.20 17.28
CA LEU A 94 -14.34 -2.52 16.36
C LEU A 94 -14.90 -3.45 15.29
N ALA A 95 -14.09 -4.39 14.77
CA ALA A 95 -14.51 -5.37 13.79
C ALA A 95 -15.51 -6.39 14.34
N SER A 96 -15.48 -6.64 15.65
CA SER A 96 -16.38 -7.61 16.33
C SER A 96 -17.59 -6.96 16.99
N ASN A 97 -17.84 -5.68 16.76
CA ASN A 97 -18.99 -4.99 17.34
C ASN A 97 -20.31 -5.46 16.73
N ASP A 98 -21.15 -6.11 17.53
CA ASP A 98 -22.45 -6.70 17.12
C ASP A 98 -23.58 -5.66 16.98
N GLU A 99 -23.31 -4.36 17.18
CA GLU A 99 -24.34 -3.32 17.06
C GLU A 99 -24.85 -3.06 15.64
N GLY A 100 -24.27 -3.72 14.63
CA GLY A 100 -24.68 -3.60 13.23
C GLY A 100 -24.42 -2.20 12.62
N LYS A 101 -23.60 -1.39 13.28
CA LYS A 101 -23.21 -0.06 12.80
C LYS A 101 -21.72 -0.03 12.49
N ASP A 102 -21.41 0.40 11.28
CA ASP A 102 -20.02 0.64 10.89
C ASP A 102 -19.41 1.74 11.78
N PRO A 103 -18.18 1.55 12.31
CA PRO A 103 -17.42 2.64 12.92
C PRO A 103 -17.27 3.83 11.98
N ALA A 104 -17.22 5.03 12.54
CA ALA A 104 -17.14 6.24 11.73
C ALA A 104 -16.28 7.32 12.40
N LEU A 105 -15.53 8.06 11.60
CA LEU A 105 -14.78 9.24 11.99
C LEU A 105 -15.57 10.49 11.67
N GLN A 106 -15.70 11.41 12.63
CA GLN A 106 -16.38 12.67 12.42
C GLN A 106 -15.55 13.59 11.51
N MET A 107 -16.17 14.12 10.44
CA MET A 107 -15.52 15.14 9.62
C MET A 107 -15.44 16.48 10.37
N PRO A 108 -14.35 17.25 10.19
CA PRO A 108 -14.20 18.55 10.84
C PRO A 108 -15.35 19.51 10.48
N MET A 109 -15.76 20.36 11.42
CA MET A 109 -16.81 21.36 11.17
C MET A 109 -16.43 22.34 10.04
N ALA A 110 -15.15 22.68 9.90
CA ALA A 110 -14.65 23.49 8.80
C ALA A 110 -14.91 22.83 7.44
N TRP A 111 -14.73 21.52 7.34
CA TRP A 111 -15.06 20.75 6.14
C TRP A 111 -16.58 20.81 5.81
N ILE A 112 -17.43 20.69 6.83
CA ILE A 112 -18.88 20.81 6.65
C ILE A 112 -19.25 22.20 6.13
N GLY A 113 -18.62 23.24 6.65
CA GLY A 113 -18.80 24.63 6.18
C GLY A 113 -18.41 24.79 4.71
N LEU A 114 -17.24 24.28 4.34
CA LEU A 114 -16.74 24.30 2.97
C LEU A 114 -17.67 23.50 2.04
N TYR A 115 -18.11 22.30 2.46
CA TYR A 115 -19.05 21.50 1.67
C TYR A 115 -20.34 22.27 1.35
N ARG A 116 -20.93 22.97 2.34
CA ARG A 116 -22.15 23.78 2.14
C ARG A 116 -21.93 24.88 1.12
N GLU A 117 -20.76 25.50 1.11
CA GLU A 117 -20.39 26.51 0.11
C GLU A 117 -20.37 25.91 -1.31
N PHE A 118 -19.70 24.76 -1.50
CA PHE A 118 -19.68 24.07 -2.80
C PHE A 118 -21.07 23.58 -3.22
N ALA A 119 -21.85 23.04 -2.29
CA ALA A 119 -23.22 22.60 -2.55
C ALA A 119 -24.13 23.77 -2.99
N SER A 120 -24.00 24.95 -2.38
CA SER A 120 -24.77 26.13 -2.75
C SER A 120 -24.46 26.64 -4.16
N LYS A 121 -23.26 26.35 -4.67
CA LYS A 121 -22.81 26.65 -6.03
C LYS A 121 -23.15 25.53 -7.04
N GLY A 122 -23.78 24.44 -6.60
CA GLY A 122 -24.08 23.26 -7.42
C GLY A 122 -22.85 22.41 -7.76
N GLN A 123 -21.75 22.60 -7.04
CA GLN A 123 -20.46 21.91 -7.27
C GLN A 123 -20.27 20.65 -6.38
N ALA A 124 -21.16 20.44 -5.43
CA ALA A 124 -21.19 19.24 -4.59
C ALA A 124 -22.63 18.70 -4.49
N PRO A 125 -22.84 17.40 -4.29
CA PRO A 125 -24.15 16.81 -4.12
C PRO A 125 -24.96 17.50 -3.03
N SER A 126 -26.24 17.74 -3.26
CA SER A 126 -27.13 18.40 -2.31
C SER A 126 -28.53 17.81 -2.36
N MET A 127 -29.28 17.99 -1.28
CA MET A 127 -30.71 17.64 -1.21
C MET A 127 -31.57 18.90 -1.19
N ALA A 128 -32.60 18.92 -2.02
CA ALA A 128 -33.49 20.08 -2.10
C ALA A 128 -34.13 20.42 -0.75
N MET A 129 -34.08 21.69 -0.37
CA MET A 129 -34.60 22.24 0.90
C MET A 129 -33.97 21.61 2.18
N MET A 130 -32.81 20.97 2.08
CA MET A 130 -32.12 20.38 3.21
C MET A 130 -30.71 20.96 3.33
N ASN A 131 -30.21 21.01 4.57
CA ASN A 131 -28.85 21.46 4.85
C ASN A 131 -28.00 20.30 5.39
N LEU A 132 -26.78 20.20 4.94
CA LEU A 132 -25.80 19.27 5.52
C LEU A 132 -25.55 19.67 6.98
N ASN A 133 -25.87 18.80 7.91
CA ASN A 133 -25.67 19.05 9.35
C ASN A 133 -24.51 18.26 9.94
N ASN A 134 -24.28 17.07 9.42
CA ASN A 134 -23.19 16.20 9.89
C ASN A 134 -22.59 15.44 8.71
N ALA A 135 -21.30 15.14 8.81
CA ALA A 135 -20.60 14.27 7.87
C ALA A 135 -19.63 13.35 8.63
N THR A 136 -19.61 12.09 8.28
CA THR A 136 -18.72 11.08 8.88
C THR A 136 -18.08 10.23 7.80
N MET A 137 -16.81 9.94 7.97
CA MET A 137 -16.10 8.95 7.16
C MET A 137 -16.40 7.57 7.78
N VAL A 138 -17.01 6.70 6.98
CA VAL A 138 -17.48 5.38 7.45
C VAL A 138 -16.39 4.34 7.24
N ILE A 139 -16.09 3.57 8.26
CA ILE A 139 -15.13 2.45 8.21
C ILE A 139 -15.93 1.15 8.16
N PRO A 140 -16.11 0.51 6.99
CA PRO A 140 -16.85 -0.74 6.92
C PRO A 140 -16.24 -1.83 7.81
N GLN A 141 -17.04 -2.54 8.59
CA GLN A 141 -16.54 -3.65 9.41
C GLN A 141 -15.81 -4.70 8.57
N THR A 142 -16.27 -4.96 7.35
CA THR A 142 -15.62 -5.87 6.41
C THR A 142 -14.19 -5.44 6.05
N LEU A 143 -13.91 -4.13 5.99
CA LEU A 143 -12.57 -3.60 5.79
C LEU A 143 -11.67 -3.94 6.98
N LEU A 144 -12.16 -3.73 8.20
CA LEU A 144 -11.42 -4.06 9.43
C LEU A 144 -11.11 -5.56 9.52
N ILE A 145 -12.10 -6.40 9.24
CA ILE A 145 -11.93 -7.87 9.21
C ILE A 145 -10.86 -8.25 8.19
N GLY A 146 -10.97 -7.75 6.96
CA GLY A 146 -10.01 -8.05 5.89
C GLY A 146 -8.59 -7.55 6.21
N MET A 147 -8.47 -6.38 6.85
CA MET A 147 -7.19 -5.86 7.31
C MET A 147 -6.55 -6.76 8.39
N ILE A 148 -7.32 -7.17 9.40
CA ILE A 148 -6.84 -8.06 10.47
C ILE A 148 -6.41 -9.40 9.89
N ASP A 149 -7.18 -9.95 8.94
CA ASP A 149 -6.86 -11.21 8.28
C ASP A 149 -5.58 -11.09 7.46
N ARG A 150 -5.36 -9.95 6.79
CA ARG A 150 -4.13 -9.68 6.07
C ARG A 150 -2.90 -9.61 6.98
N VAL A 151 -3.03 -9.00 8.17
CA VAL A 151 -1.94 -8.98 9.17
C VAL A 151 -1.62 -10.40 9.66
N LYS A 152 -2.65 -11.26 9.87
CA LYS A 152 -2.45 -12.67 10.24
C LYS A 152 -1.72 -13.45 9.15
N SER A 153 -2.17 -13.32 7.90
CA SER A 153 -1.55 -14.00 6.76
C SER A 153 -0.10 -13.57 6.60
N PHE A 154 0.15 -12.26 6.64
CA PHE A 154 1.51 -11.73 6.57
C PHE A 154 2.42 -12.23 7.70
N ALA A 155 1.92 -12.25 8.94
CA ALA A 155 2.68 -12.77 10.08
C ALA A 155 2.99 -14.27 9.92
N LEU A 156 2.04 -15.04 9.37
CA LEU A 156 2.22 -16.47 9.12
C LEU A 156 3.23 -16.72 7.99
N ASP A 157 3.09 -16.04 6.86
CA ASP A 157 3.98 -16.16 5.71
C ASP A 157 5.42 -15.83 6.10
N LEU A 158 5.60 -14.75 6.88
CA LEU A 158 6.91 -14.36 7.40
C LEU A 158 7.54 -15.47 8.28
N VAL A 159 6.75 -16.08 9.18
CA VAL A 159 7.26 -17.18 10.04
C VAL A 159 7.64 -18.39 9.19
N LEU A 160 6.84 -18.76 8.21
CA LEU A 160 7.13 -19.89 7.32
C LEU A 160 8.37 -19.64 6.45
N ASP A 161 8.57 -18.43 5.96
CA ASP A 161 9.77 -18.06 5.21
C ASP A 161 11.03 -18.09 6.09
N LEU A 162 10.93 -17.62 7.33
CA LEU A 162 12.05 -17.72 8.29
C LEU A 162 12.40 -19.17 8.61
N GLU A 163 11.39 -20.02 8.84
CA GLU A 163 11.55 -21.46 9.07
C GLU A 163 12.15 -22.15 7.84
N GLY A 164 11.73 -21.76 6.63
CA GLY A 164 12.28 -22.27 5.37
C GLY A 164 13.76 -21.93 5.18
N VAL A 165 14.24 -20.82 5.73
CA VAL A 165 15.65 -20.45 5.73
C VAL A 165 16.45 -21.18 6.81
N SER A 166 15.90 -21.29 8.02
CA SER A 166 16.53 -21.97 9.15
C SER A 166 15.49 -22.36 10.20
N LEU A 167 15.46 -23.64 10.56
CA LEU A 167 14.63 -24.16 11.66
C LEU A 167 14.97 -23.52 13.01
N GLU A 168 16.15 -22.95 13.15
CA GLU A 168 16.62 -22.29 14.36
C GLU A 168 16.39 -20.75 14.32
N ALA A 169 15.77 -20.23 13.25
CA ALA A 169 15.43 -18.81 13.17
C ALA A 169 14.49 -18.43 14.33
N GLY A 170 14.91 -17.47 15.15
CA GLY A 170 14.18 -17.07 16.36
C GLY A 170 14.38 -17.96 17.58
N ALA A 171 15.17 -19.04 17.51
CA ALA A 171 15.63 -19.78 18.70
C ALA A 171 16.68 -18.97 19.49
N PRO A 172 16.82 -19.21 20.80
CA PRO A 172 17.92 -18.61 21.57
C PRO A 172 19.30 -19.04 21.02
N GLY A 173 20.10 -18.05 20.59
CA GLY A 173 21.41 -18.31 19.97
C GLY A 173 21.37 -18.75 18.51
N GLY A 174 20.18 -18.72 17.88
CA GLY A 174 20.01 -18.99 16.45
C GLY A 174 20.61 -17.89 15.55
N PRO A 175 20.50 -18.05 14.20
CA PRO A 175 21.05 -17.11 13.25
C PRO A 175 20.31 -15.75 13.31
N THR A 176 21.05 -14.68 13.03
CA THR A 176 20.52 -13.31 12.93
C THR A 176 20.62 -12.81 11.49
N VAL A 177 19.92 -11.69 11.18
CA VAL A 177 20.03 -11.04 9.86
C VAL A 177 21.44 -10.56 9.55
N GLU A 178 22.26 -10.33 10.56
CA GLU A 178 23.68 -9.96 10.40
C GLU A 178 24.56 -11.17 10.03
N THR A 179 24.24 -12.35 10.57
CA THR A 179 25.03 -13.58 10.38
C THR A 179 24.56 -14.42 9.20
N SER A 180 23.32 -14.23 8.71
CA SER A 180 22.73 -14.99 7.61
C SER A 180 22.13 -14.06 6.56
N LYS A 181 22.79 -13.98 5.38
CA LYS A 181 22.29 -13.22 4.23
C LYS A 181 20.92 -13.74 3.74
N ALA A 182 20.69 -15.05 3.81
CA ALA A 182 19.40 -15.63 3.40
C ALA A 182 18.27 -15.16 4.33
N LEU A 183 18.54 -15.08 5.64
CA LEU A 183 17.58 -14.58 6.62
C LEU A 183 17.30 -13.08 6.42
N ALA A 184 18.35 -12.28 6.19
CA ALA A 184 18.21 -10.86 5.86
C ALA A 184 17.35 -10.64 4.61
N SER A 185 17.59 -11.44 3.56
CA SER A 185 16.79 -11.38 2.32
C SER A 185 15.33 -11.74 2.56
N ALA A 186 15.05 -12.83 3.29
CA ALA A 186 13.67 -13.24 3.60
C ALA A 186 12.91 -12.16 4.36
N VAL A 187 13.52 -11.54 5.38
CA VAL A 187 12.94 -10.42 6.12
C VAL A 187 12.67 -9.24 5.19
N THR A 188 13.66 -8.83 4.39
CA THR A 188 13.53 -7.66 3.48
C THR A 188 12.42 -7.84 2.45
N ILE A 189 12.31 -9.02 1.83
CA ILE A 189 11.27 -9.33 0.84
C ILE A 189 9.88 -9.18 1.46
N ASN A 190 9.66 -9.78 2.62
CA ASN A 190 8.37 -9.72 3.30
C ASN A 190 8.00 -8.28 3.70
N PHE A 191 8.98 -7.50 4.20
CA PHE A 191 8.72 -6.12 4.61
C PHE A 191 8.42 -5.19 3.44
N ASN A 192 9.03 -5.38 2.30
CA ASN A 192 8.71 -4.62 1.09
C ASN A 192 7.25 -4.81 0.67
N GLN A 193 6.69 -6.00 0.86
CA GLN A 193 5.28 -6.27 0.58
C GLN A 193 4.30 -5.52 1.51
N VAL A 194 4.70 -5.21 2.73
CA VAL A 194 3.86 -4.49 3.71
C VAL A 194 3.70 -3.02 3.35
N TYR A 195 4.78 -2.37 2.93
CA TYR A 195 4.82 -0.93 2.70
C TYR A 195 4.74 -0.55 1.22
N ALA A 196 4.94 -1.49 0.30
CA ALA A 196 4.86 -1.24 -1.13
C ALA A 196 3.43 -1.36 -1.65
N ALA A 197 2.97 -0.34 -2.38
CA ALA A 197 1.80 -0.43 -3.21
C ALA A 197 2.14 -1.30 -4.42
N ASN A 198 1.82 -2.60 -4.37
CA ASN A 198 1.87 -3.54 -5.51
C ASN A 198 3.20 -3.66 -6.29
N SER A 199 4.35 -3.42 -5.71
CA SER A 199 5.61 -3.53 -6.42
C SER A 199 6.54 -4.61 -5.88
N THR A 200 6.02 -5.85 -5.78
CA THR A 200 6.88 -7.02 -5.79
C THR A 200 6.97 -7.51 -7.24
N VAL A 201 7.88 -6.97 -7.99
CA VAL A 201 8.23 -7.54 -9.28
C VAL A 201 9.24 -8.65 -8.99
N ALA A 202 8.74 -9.89 -8.86
CA ALA A 202 9.59 -11.08 -8.91
C ALA A 202 10.04 -11.26 -10.38
N VAL A 203 11.21 -10.76 -10.69
CA VAL A 203 11.76 -10.84 -12.03
C VAL A 203 12.76 -12.01 -12.12
N GLY A 204 12.33 -13.11 -12.75
CA GLY A 204 13.17 -14.20 -13.20
C GLY A 204 13.46 -15.31 -12.18
N GLN A 205 13.88 -16.48 -12.67
CA GLN A 205 14.14 -17.72 -11.91
C GLN A 205 15.33 -17.66 -10.91
N ASN A 206 16.01 -16.51 -10.79
CA ASN A 206 17.10 -16.24 -9.83
C ASN A 206 17.05 -14.76 -9.38
N ALA A 207 15.88 -14.20 -9.12
CA ALA A 207 15.69 -12.79 -8.89
C ALA A 207 16.40 -12.31 -7.62
N SER A 208 17.41 -11.48 -7.80
CA SER A 208 17.78 -10.49 -6.79
C SER A 208 16.64 -9.47 -6.69
N VAL A 209 15.97 -9.42 -5.54
CA VAL A 209 14.89 -8.46 -5.30
C VAL A 209 15.52 -7.08 -5.15
N THR A 210 15.32 -6.23 -6.16
CA THR A 210 15.75 -4.83 -6.10
C THR A 210 14.60 -4.02 -5.50
N GLN A 211 14.88 -3.30 -4.43
CA GLN A 211 13.91 -2.43 -3.75
C GLN A 211 13.74 -1.16 -4.59
N LEU A 212 12.59 -1.01 -5.23
CA LEU A 212 12.26 0.17 -6.03
C LEU A 212 11.38 1.13 -5.23
N THR A 213 11.78 2.39 -5.16
CA THR A 213 10.97 3.47 -4.61
C THR A 213 10.42 4.36 -5.73
N ILE A 214 9.31 5.06 -5.46
CA ILE A 214 8.72 6.00 -6.43
C ILE A 214 9.78 7.06 -6.78
N GLY A 215 10.04 7.24 -8.08
CA GLY A 215 11.04 8.17 -8.61
C GLY A 215 12.49 7.66 -8.61
N ASP A 216 12.75 6.41 -8.17
CA ASP A 216 14.09 5.83 -8.17
C ASP A 216 14.45 5.25 -9.54
N VAL A 217 14.88 6.12 -10.44
CA VAL A 217 15.36 5.73 -11.78
C VAL A 217 16.60 4.84 -11.70
N SER A 218 17.49 5.06 -10.73
CA SER A 218 18.71 4.25 -10.58
C SER A 218 18.39 2.81 -10.20
N GLY A 219 17.49 2.62 -9.23
CA GLY A 219 17.01 1.29 -8.84
C GLY A 219 16.23 0.59 -9.97
N LEU A 220 15.45 1.34 -10.75
CA LEU A 220 14.77 0.84 -11.94
C LEU A 220 15.75 0.27 -12.97
N LEU A 221 16.80 1.03 -13.31
CA LEU A 221 17.81 0.60 -14.28
C LEU A 221 18.60 -0.61 -13.80
N GLU A 222 18.91 -0.67 -12.50
CA GLU A 222 19.55 -1.84 -11.90
C GLU A 222 18.65 -3.08 -11.93
N ALA A 223 17.36 -2.93 -11.63
CA ALA A 223 16.40 -4.02 -11.74
C ALA A 223 16.17 -4.47 -13.19
N ALA A 224 16.20 -3.54 -14.15
CA ALA A 224 16.04 -3.83 -15.58
C ALA A 224 17.18 -4.69 -16.14
N ARG A 225 18.37 -4.72 -15.53
CA ARG A 225 19.48 -5.62 -15.89
C ARG A 225 19.15 -7.11 -15.76
N ALA A 226 18.16 -7.45 -14.96
CA ALA A 226 17.67 -8.83 -14.88
C ALA A 226 16.87 -9.24 -16.14
N LEU A 227 16.35 -8.28 -16.89
CA LEU A 227 15.47 -8.48 -18.04
C LEU A 227 16.16 -8.14 -19.37
N LEU A 228 16.93 -7.07 -19.38
CA LEU A 228 17.58 -6.50 -20.56
C LEU A 228 19.09 -6.73 -20.53
N THR A 229 19.69 -6.80 -21.72
CA THR A 229 21.14 -6.67 -21.86
C THR A 229 21.60 -5.25 -21.50
N GLU A 230 22.91 -5.03 -21.32
CA GLU A 230 23.47 -3.69 -21.05
C GLU A 230 23.05 -2.64 -22.09
N ASP A 231 22.99 -3.03 -23.38
CA ASP A 231 22.51 -2.15 -24.47
C ASP A 231 21.01 -1.81 -24.27
N GLY A 232 20.21 -2.76 -23.80
CA GLY A 232 18.80 -2.55 -23.51
C GLY A 232 18.57 -1.64 -22.29
N VAL A 233 19.39 -1.77 -21.26
CA VAL A 233 19.37 -0.88 -20.08
C VAL A 233 19.79 0.53 -20.45
N THR A 234 20.82 0.67 -21.30
CA THR A 234 21.25 1.98 -21.80
C THR A 234 20.14 2.64 -22.62
N ALA A 235 19.49 1.89 -23.50
CA ALA A 235 18.36 2.39 -24.29
C ALA A 235 17.17 2.81 -23.41
N LEU A 236 16.90 2.11 -22.31
CA LEU A 236 15.86 2.49 -21.33
C LEU A 236 16.22 3.80 -20.63
N SER A 237 17.48 3.97 -20.22
CA SER A 237 17.98 5.22 -19.63
C SER A 237 17.82 6.40 -20.58
N GLU A 238 18.23 6.25 -21.85
CA GLU A 238 18.11 7.27 -22.88
C GLU A 238 16.64 7.63 -23.20
N ALA A 239 15.75 6.62 -23.22
CA ALA A 239 14.33 6.85 -23.43
C ALA A 239 13.71 7.66 -22.30
N LEU A 240 14.02 7.32 -21.04
CA LEU A 240 13.57 8.09 -19.87
C LEU A 240 14.13 9.52 -19.86
N GLU A 241 15.40 9.73 -20.25
CA GLU A 241 15.97 11.07 -20.37
C GLU A 241 15.26 11.91 -21.43
N LYS A 242 14.98 11.33 -22.61
CA LYS A 242 14.24 12.00 -23.70
C LYS A 242 12.80 12.33 -23.31
N ASP A 243 12.19 11.48 -22.51
CA ASP A 243 10.84 11.68 -21.96
C ASP A 243 10.82 12.68 -20.79
N GLY A 244 11.98 13.25 -20.39
CA GLY A 244 12.06 14.27 -19.34
C GLY A 244 12.11 13.70 -17.91
N GLY A 245 12.50 12.43 -17.75
CA GLY A 245 12.64 11.75 -16.46
C GLY A 245 11.40 10.99 -15.99
N GLU A 246 10.30 11.06 -16.73
CA GLU A 246 9.07 10.27 -16.52
C GLU A 246 8.74 9.50 -17.80
N PRO A 247 8.32 8.21 -17.70
CA PRO A 247 8.08 7.38 -18.88
C PRO A 247 6.92 7.92 -19.72
N ALA A 248 7.19 8.24 -20.98
CA ALA A 248 6.22 8.77 -21.94
C ALA A 248 6.31 8.07 -23.31
N ALA A 249 6.46 8.81 -24.41
CA ALA A 249 6.40 8.27 -25.77
C ALA A 249 7.61 7.40 -26.12
N GLU A 250 8.82 7.84 -25.81
CA GLU A 250 10.06 7.12 -26.11
C GLU A 250 10.16 5.82 -25.30
N THR A 251 9.75 5.85 -24.03
CA THR A 251 9.70 4.65 -23.16
C THR A 251 8.69 3.63 -23.69
N ARG A 252 7.54 4.06 -24.21
CA ARG A 252 6.55 3.15 -24.83
C ARG A 252 7.06 2.54 -26.12
N ASP A 253 7.72 3.31 -26.98
CA ASP A 253 8.35 2.79 -28.21
C ASP A 253 9.41 1.72 -27.88
N LEU A 254 10.22 1.96 -26.85
CA LEU A 254 11.16 0.97 -26.36
C LEU A 254 10.47 -0.33 -25.92
N LEU A 255 9.39 -0.21 -25.13
CA LEU A 255 8.63 -1.37 -24.66
C LEU A 255 8.01 -2.16 -25.82
N ASP A 256 7.50 -1.50 -26.85
CA ASP A 256 6.96 -2.15 -28.05
C ASP A 256 8.07 -2.88 -28.82
N ARG A 257 9.27 -2.34 -28.87
CA ARG A 257 10.45 -2.99 -29.45
C ARG A 257 10.91 -4.20 -28.65
N VAL A 258 10.83 -4.15 -27.32
CA VAL A 258 11.08 -5.31 -26.45
C VAL A 258 10.03 -6.39 -26.72
N LYS A 259 8.74 -6.02 -26.79
CA LYS A 259 7.63 -6.93 -27.06
C LYS A 259 7.74 -7.63 -28.41
N THR A 260 8.26 -6.94 -29.41
CA THR A 260 8.48 -7.50 -30.75
C THR A 260 9.79 -8.29 -30.88
N GLY A 261 10.62 -8.35 -29.83
CA GLY A 261 11.90 -9.06 -29.83
C GLY A 261 13.02 -8.31 -30.57
N ALA A 262 12.83 -7.00 -30.84
CA ALA A 262 13.83 -6.17 -31.52
C ALA A 262 15.01 -5.78 -30.61
N TYR A 263 14.93 -5.99 -29.31
CA TYR A 263 16.02 -5.82 -28.36
C TYR A 263 16.49 -7.16 -27.79
N ALA A 264 17.80 -7.29 -27.60
CA ALA A 264 18.39 -8.47 -27.00
C ALA A 264 18.00 -8.55 -25.51
N LEU A 265 17.35 -9.66 -25.15
CA LEU A 265 16.99 -9.99 -23.78
C LEU A 265 18.11 -10.80 -23.11
N THR A 266 18.16 -10.78 -21.79
CA THR A 266 19.05 -11.71 -21.06
C THR A 266 18.69 -13.15 -21.40
N THR A 267 19.68 -14.00 -21.55
CA THR A 267 19.55 -15.40 -22.01
C THR A 267 18.53 -16.17 -21.15
N GLY A 268 17.48 -16.70 -21.83
CA GLY A 268 16.47 -17.56 -21.22
C GLY A 268 15.11 -16.91 -20.91
N LEU A 269 14.94 -15.61 -21.20
CA LEU A 269 13.64 -14.93 -21.02
C LEU A 269 12.85 -14.90 -22.34
N ALA A 270 11.56 -15.23 -22.25
CA ALA A 270 10.61 -15.00 -23.33
C ALA A 270 10.27 -13.50 -23.44
N THR A 271 10.08 -12.99 -24.65
CA THR A 271 9.79 -11.57 -24.94
C THR A 271 8.61 -11.01 -24.15
N ASN A 272 7.54 -11.78 -23.99
CA ASN A 272 6.37 -11.37 -23.20
C ASN A 272 6.70 -11.23 -21.71
N GLY A 273 7.50 -12.13 -21.13
CA GLY A 273 7.90 -12.04 -19.72
C GLY A 273 8.81 -10.84 -19.42
N ALA A 274 9.68 -10.46 -20.37
CA ALA A 274 10.52 -9.29 -20.25
C ALA A 274 9.69 -7.99 -20.36
N TYR A 275 8.75 -7.94 -21.30
CA TYR A 275 7.82 -6.83 -21.46
C TYR A 275 6.98 -6.61 -20.20
N ASP A 276 6.31 -7.66 -19.71
CA ASP A 276 5.48 -7.60 -18.51
C ASP A 276 6.30 -7.20 -17.28
N GLY A 277 7.53 -7.72 -17.15
CA GLY A 277 8.46 -7.35 -16.10
C GLY A 277 8.88 -5.88 -16.15
N LEU A 278 9.18 -5.33 -17.33
CA LEU A 278 9.52 -3.91 -17.49
C LEU A 278 8.35 -2.99 -17.22
N VAL A 279 7.14 -3.33 -17.68
CA VAL A 279 5.91 -2.56 -17.37
C VAL A 279 5.66 -2.53 -15.88
N ALA A 280 5.85 -3.66 -15.20
CA ALA A 280 5.71 -3.74 -13.75
C ALA A 280 6.77 -2.91 -13.01
N LEU A 281 8.04 -2.94 -13.45
CA LEU A 281 9.13 -2.11 -12.91
C LEU A 281 8.84 -0.61 -13.08
N LEU A 282 8.43 -0.21 -14.28
CA LEU A 282 8.07 1.19 -14.57
C LEU A 282 6.86 1.65 -13.76
N GLY A 283 5.82 0.85 -13.64
CA GLY A 283 4.66 1.15 -12.81
C GLY A 283 4.97 1.22 -11.31
N ALA A 284 6.01 0.51 -10.84
CA ALA A 284 6.49 0.58 -9.46
C ALA A 284 7.18 1.91 -9.15
N VAL A 285 7.97 2.43 -10.09
CA VAL A 285 8.74 3.68 -9.93
C VAL A 285 7.91 4.90 -10.31
N PHE A 286 7.04 4.76 -11.31
CA PHE A 286 6.18 5.82 -11.83
C PHE A 286 4.70 5.44 -11.70
N PRO A 287 4.02 5.77 -10.59
CA PRO A 287 2.61 5.48 -10.39
C PRO A 287 1.75 6.14 -11.48
N GLY A 288 1.01 5.32 -12.23
CA GLY A 288 0.20 5.77 -13.37
C GLY A 288 0.73 5.36 -14.74
N PHE A 289 1.92 4.79 -14.82
CA PHE A 289 2.42 4.15 -16.03
C PHE A 289 1.87 2.71 -16.15
N GLY A 290 1.22 2.39 -17.27
CA GLY A 290 0.65 1.05 -17.52
C GLY A 290 -0.85 0.90 -17.26
N GLY A 291 -1.59 2.03 -17.04
CA GLY A 291 -3.06 2.08 -17.01
C GLY A 291 -3.64 2.35 -18.39
#